data_e01c1c18aa98d17842f04085c182928f
#
_entry.id   e01c1c18aa98d17842f04085c182928f
#
_cell.length_a   1.000
_cell.length_b   1.000
_cell.length_c   1.000
_cell.angle_alpha   90.00
_cell.angle_beta   90.00
_cell.angle_gamma   90.00
#
_symmetry.space_group_name_H-M   'P 1'
#
loop_
_entity.id
_entity.type
_entity.pdbx_description
1 polymer ?
#
loop_
_entity_poly.entity_id
_entity_poly.type
_entity_poly.pdbx_seq_one_letter_code
_entity_poly.pdbx_strand_id
1 'polypeptide(L)'
;MKGGSDIVFDIEKFAVHDGPGIRTVVFLKGCPLRCLWCHNPESQSFEPERMASADGKSPPEIVGRSMTVGEVMASVRKDKAFYDNSGGGLTVSGGEPLAHFDFTRELLSAAKAEGIHTAIETSGYAPRERIEALLPLVDLWLWDVKAPPAIHEKLVGCPAEPILDNLAFIASRGASIVLRCPLVPGVNDSDEALAHIRRLSEETPGVVRVDIEPYHPMGEDKNRRLGRADWFRAPFATEADKARWRAAIHQANQR
;
A
#
# COMPACT_ATOMS: atom_id res chain seq x y z
N MET A 1 1.55 -19.32 -23.22
CA MET A 1 1.20 -17.87 -23.31
C MET A 1 2.37 -17.11 -22.73
N LYS A 2 2.88 -16.06 -23.41
CA LYS A 2 3.90 -15.18 -22.82
C LYS A 2 3.17 -14.43 -21.70
N GLY A 3 3.50 -14.72 -20.44
CA GLY A 3 2.95 -14.02 -19.27
C GLY A 3 3.20 -12.52 -19.41
N GLY A 4 2.27 -11.70 -18.93
CA GLY A 4 2.41 -10.23 -18.91
C GLY A 4 3.69 -9.85 -18.17
N SER A 5 4.29 -8.73 -18.56
CA SER A 5 5.41 -8.12 -17.83
C SER A 5 5.00 -6.72 -17.38
N ASP A 6 5.51 -6.29 -16.22
CA ASP A 6 5.30 -4.95 -15.71
C ASP A 6 6.56 -4.44 -15.01
N ILE A 7 6.54 -3.16 -14.62
CA ILE A 7 7.70 -2.56 -13.98
C ILE A 7 7.64 -2.82 -12.46
N VAL A 8 8.57 -3.63 -11.98
CA VAL A 8 8.80 -3.89 -10.55
C VAL A 8 9.98 -3.04 -10.11
N PHE A 9 9.83 -2.27 -9.03
CA PHE A 9 10.96 -1.49 -8.53
C PHE A 9 11.65 -2.12 -7.32
N ASP A 10 10.94 -2.95 -6.56
CA ASP A 10 11.54 -3.69 -5.46
C ASP A 10 10.81 -5.01 -5.19
N ILE A 11 11.52 -5.96 -4.59
CA ILE A 11 10.98 -7.21 -4.02
C ILE A 11 11.60 -7.37 -2.64
N GLU A 12 10.86 -6.92 -1.63
CA GLU A 12 11.26 -7.02 -0.23
C GLU A 12 10.93 -8.39 0.33
N LYS A 13 11.90 -9.00 0.97
CA LYS A 13 11.77 -10.30 1.62
C LYS A 13 11.72 -10.13 3.13
N PHE A 14 11.09 -11.09 3.81
CA PHE A 14 10.97 -11.10 5.27
C PHE A 14 10.25 -9.88 5.84
N ALA A 15 9.35 -9.27 5.07
CA ALA A 15 8.47 -8.21 5.56
C ALA A 15 7.52 -8.77 6.63
N VAL A 16 7.33 -8.02 7.70
CA VAL A 16 6.50 -8.41 8.87
C VAL A 16 5.38 -7.41 9.19
N HIS A 17 5.26 -6.35 8.39
CA HIS A 17 4.27 -5.28 8.58
C HIS A 17 3.22 -5.21 7.47
N ASP A 18 3.37 -6.01 6.42
CA ASP A 18 2.56 -5.94 5.20
C ASP A 18 1.55 -7.10 5.10
N GLY A 19 0.98 -7.46 6.24
CA GLY A 19 0.02 -8.54 6.43
C GLY A 19 0.48 -9.56 7.48
N PRO A 20 -0.22 -10.71 7.62
CA PRO A 20 0.13 -11.73 8.60
C PRO A 20 1.42 -12.48 8.23
N GLY A 21 2.14 -12.91 9.24
CA GLY A 21 3.32 -13.75 9.10
C GLY A 21 4.49 -13.09 8.38
N ILE A 22 5.42 -13.91 7.89
CA ILE A 22 6.56 -13.46 7.08
C ILE A 22 6.12 -13.39 5.62
N ARG A 23 6.41 -12.27 4.95
CA ARG A 23 5.92 -12.02 3.60
C ARG A 23 7.04 -11.63 2.64
N THR A 24 6.80 -11.90 1.37
CA THR A 24 7.50 -11.22 0.28
C THR A 24 6.57 -10.15 -0.26
N VAL A 25 7.04 -8.90 -0.27
CA VAL A 25 6.31 -7.76 -0.84
C VAL A 25 6.88 -7.45 -2.23
N VAL A 26 6.01 -7.39 -3.21
CA VAL A 26 6.35 -7.01 -4.60
C VAL A 26 5.84 -5.61 -4.84
N PHE A 27 6.75 -4.67 -5.08
CA PHE A 27 6.45 -3.27 -5.28
C PHE A 27 6.42 -2.92 -6.78
N LEU A 28 5.22 -2.61 -7.28
CA LEU A 28 5.01 -2.19 -8.67
C LEU A 28 5.26 -0.69 -8.82
N LYS A 29 5.81 -0.29 -9.97
CA LYS A 29 6.12 1.10 -10.27
C LYS A 29 5.03 1.71 -11.15
N GLY A 30 4.42 2.76 -10.67
CA GLY A 30 3.32 3.49 -11.28
C GLY A 30 2.17 3.71 -10.30
N CYS A 31 1.83 4.96 -10.06
CA CYS A 31 0.73 5.35 -9.17
C CYS A 31 -0.01 6.54 -9.77
N PRO A 32 -1.34 6.50 -9.89
CA PRO A 32 -2.13 7.65 -10.33
C PRO A 32 -2.26 8.73 -9.25
N LEU A 33 -2.01 8.39 -7.97
CA LEU A 33 -2.11 9.31 -6.84
C LEU A 33 -0.86 10.20 -6.73
N ARG A 34 -1.03 11.35 -6.04
CA ARG A 34 0.03 12.33 -5.78
C ARG A 34 0.01 12.74 -4.31
N CYS A 35 0.02 11.75 -3.42
CA CYS A 35 0.04 11.99 -1.97
C CYS A 35 1.22 12.89 -1.59
N LEU A 36 0.96 13.95 -0.82
CA LEU A 36 2.00 14.91 -0.42
C LEU A 36 3.13 14.22 0.36
N TRP A 37 2.80 13.28 1.22
CA TRP A 37 3.74 12.53 2.07
C TRP A 37 4.15 11.17 1.47
N CYS A 38 4.14 11.03 0.14
CA CYS A 38 4.43 9.75 -0.49
C CYS A 38 5.73 9.13 0.03
N HIS A 39 5.64 7.92 0.56
CA HIS A 39 6.77 7.18 1.13
C HIS A 39 7.69 6.61 0.06
N ASN A 40 7.10 6.28 -1.10
CA ASN A 40 7.78 5.73 -2.26
C ASN A 40 7.60 6.63 -3.49
N PRO A 41 8.14 7.87 -3.48
CA PRO A 41 8.00 8.78 -4.62
C PRO A 41 8.60 8.21 -5.90
N GLU A 42 9.58 7.30 -5.82
CA GLU A 42 10.14 6.54 -6.93
C GLU A 42 9.15 5.60 -7.59
N SER A 43 8.05 5.29 -6.92
CA SER A 43 6.98 4.46 -7.48
C SER A 43 5.93 5.24 -8.28
N GLN A 44 5.96 6.58 -8.27
CA GLN A 44 4.90 7.38 -8.88
C GLN A 44 4.92 7.35 -10.42
N SER A 45 6.11 7.32 -11.03
CA SER A 45 6.23 7.19 -12.48
C SER A 45 5.93 5.77 -12.93
N PHE A 46 5.26 5.62 -14.06
CA PHE A 46 5.02 4.32 -14.70
C PHE A 46 6.25 3.81 -15.46
N GLU A 47 7.24 4.67 -15.69
CA GLU A 47 8.48 4.34 -16.38
C GLU A 47 9.65 4.22 -15.40
N PRO A 48 10.68 3.43 -15.71
CA PRO A 48 11.91 3.42 -14.94
C PRO A 48 12.51 4.82 -14.82
N GLU A 49 12.98 5.17 -13.63
CA GLU A 49 13.56 6.49 -13.35
C GLU A 49 15.00 6.37 -12.86
N ARG A 50 15.80 7.38 -13.19
CA ARG A 50 17.16 7.51 -12.67
C ARG A 50 17.13 8.17 -11.29
N MET A 51 17.70 7.50 -10.29
CA MET A 51 17.78 8.00 -8.93
C MET A 51 19.26 8.07 -8.49
N ALA A 52 19.67 9.19 -7.91
CA ALA A 52 21.01 9.34 -7.37
C ALA A 52 21.25 8.31 -6.25
N SER A 53 22.48 7.83 -6.09
CA SER A 53 22.84 6.91 -5.02
C SER A 53 22.67 7.55 -3.64
N ALA A 54 22.39 6.74 -2.61
CA ALA A 54 22.20 7.24 -1.25
C ALA A 54 23.48 7.85 -0.66
N ASP A 55 24.64 7.34 -1.05
CA ASP A 55 25.96 7.83 -0.60
C ASP A 55 26.43 9.10 -1.34
N GLY A 56 25.71 9.50 -2.39
CA GLY A 56 26.05 10.64 -3.24
C GLY A 56 27.36 10.50 -4.04
N LYS A 57 27.97 9.31 -4.05
CA LYS A 57 29.28 9.03 -4.67
C LYS A 57 29.20 7.94 -5.73
N SER A 58 28.40 6.91 -5.48
CA SER A 58 28.19 5.82 -6.42
C SER A 58 27.39 6.29 -7.65
N PRO A 59 27.50 5.61 -8.78
CA PRO A 59 26.67 5.92 -9.95
C PRO A 59 25.18 5.87 -9.61
N PRO A 60 24.36 6.73 -10.24
CA PRO A 60 22.91 6.64 -10.11
C PRO A 60 22.39 5.28 -10.54
N GLU A 61 21.38 4.80 -9.86
CA GLU A 61 20.66 3.57 -10.19
C GLU A 61 19.42 3.85 -11.05
N ILE A 62 19.00 2.86 -11.82
CA ILE A 62 17.70 2.87 -12.48
C ILE A 62 16.72 2.15 -11.58
N VAL A 63 15.73 2.88 -11.10
CA VAL A 63 14.65 2.35 -10.28
C VAL A 63 13.53 1.86 -11.17
N GLY A 64 13.20 0.58 -11.03
CA GLY A 64 12.22 -0.10 -11.86
C GLY A 64 12.84 -0.88 -13.01
N ARG A 65 12.42 -2.13 -13.14
CA ARG A 65 12.80 -3.03 -14.23
C ARG A 65 11.59 -3.84 -14.69
N SER A 66 11.52 -4.10 -15.98
CA SER A 66 10.48 -5.00 -16.48
C SER A 66 10.72 -6.42 -15.98
N MET A 67 9.70 -7.02 -15.39
CA MET A 67 9.71 -8.40 -14.91
C MET A 67 8.44 -9.11 -15.34
N THR A 68 8.59 -10.37 -15.73
CA THR A 68 7.46 -11.28 -15.96
C THR A 68 6.93 -11.83 -14.65
N VAL A 69 5.66 -12.25 -14.62
CA VAL A 69 5.08 -12.96 -13.47
C VAL A 69 5.92 -14.19 -13.08
N GLY A 70 6.47 -14.92 -14.07
CA GLY A 70 7.32 -16.07 -13.80
C GLY A 70 8.60 -15.72 -13.04
N GLU A 71 9.26 -14.61 -13.38
CA GLU A 71 10.47 -14.11 -12.70
C GLU A 71 10.16 -13.67 -11.28
N VAL A 72 9.04 -12.97 -11.07
CA VAL A 72 8.59 -12.57 -9.72
C VAL A 72 8.28 -13.81 -8.88
N MET A 73 7.50 -14.75 -9.41
CA MET A 73 7.17 -16.00 -8.71
C MET A 73 8.41 -16.84 -8.40
N ALA A 74 9.43 -16.82 -9.24
CA ALA A 74 10.71 -17.50 -8.94
C ALA A 74 11.40 -16.91 -7.70
N SER A 75 11.20 -15.61 -7.41
CA SER A 75 11.66 -15.00 -6.15
C SER A 75 10.76 -15.36 -4.98
N VAL A 76 9.44 -15.28 -5.15
CA VAL A 76 8.42 -15.57 -4.12
C VAL A 76 8.54 -17.00 -3.60
N ARG A 77 8.70 -17.98 -4.50
CA ARG A 77 8.82 -19.42 -4.14
C ARG A 77 10.00 -19.72 -3.21
N LYS A 78 11.06 -18.94 -3.26
CA LYS A 78 12.24 -19.16 -2.40
C LYS A 78 11.91 -19.08 -0.91
N ASP A 79 10.87 -18.30 -0.58
CA ASP A 79 10.50 -18.03 0.81
C ASP A 79 9.27 -18.85 1.26
N LYS A 80 8.78 -19.79 0.41
CA LYS A 80 7.54 -20.54 0.69
C LYS A 80 7.56 -21.26 2.04
N ALA A 81 8.69 -21.84 2.44
CA ALA A 81 8.81 -22.51 3.73
C ALA A 81 8.57 -21.55 4.92
N PHE A 82 8.92 -20.27 4.78
CA PHE A 82 8.66 -19.26 5.82
C PHE A 82 7.17 -18.88 5.83
N TYR A 83 6.52 -18.82 4.68
CA TYR A 83 5.07 -18.57 4.61
C TYR A 83 4.29 -19.69 5.28
N ASP A 84 4.61 -20.93 4.96
CA ASP A 84 3.93 -22.12 5.51
C ASP A 84 4.06 -22.20 7.05
N ASN A 85 5.21 -21.78 7.59
CA ASN A 85 5.47 -21.81 9.03
C ASN A 85 4.86 -20.62 9.81
N SER A 86 4.68 -19.47 9.14
CA SER A 86 4.26 -18.23 9.81
C SER A 86 2.82 -17.80 9.50
N GLY A 87 2.16 -18.47 8.55
CA GLY A 87 0.90 -17.99 7.98
C GLY A 87 1.07 -16.76 7.10
N GLY A 88 2.29 -16.56 6.58
CA GLY A 88 2.63 -15.44 5.69
C GLY A 88 2.32 -15.71 4.21
N GLY A 89 2.93 -14.95 3.32
CA GLY A 89 2.70 -15.12 1.89
C GLY A 89 3.21 -13.99 1.02
N LEU A 90 2.50 -13.73 -0.08
CA LEU A 90 2.76 -12.64 -1.02
C LEU A 90 1.91 -11.42 -0.69
N THR A 91 2.51 -10.22 -0.70
CA THR A 91 1.81 -8.95 -0.77
C THR A 91 2.20 -8.24 -2.06
N VAL A 92 1.22 -7.74 -2.81
CA VAL A 92 1.45 -6.86 -3.95
C VAL A 92 1.15 -5.43 -3.52
N SER A 93 2.14 -4.56 -3.65
CA SER A 93 2.14 -3.16 -3.22
C SER A 93 2.90 -2.28 -4.23
N GLY A 94 3.45 -1.15 -3.80
CA GLY A 94 4.33 -0.30 -4.60
C GLY A 94 3.79 1.10 -4.82
N GLY A 95 3.48 1.43 -6.09
CA GLY A 95 2.71 2.62 -6.43
C GLY A 95 1.22 2.35 -6.19
N GLU A 96 0.52 1.83 -7.22
CA GLU A 96 -0.87 1.36 -7.08
C GLU A 96 -1.04 0.05 -7.89
N PRO A 97 -1.17 -1.09 -7.23
CA PRO A 97 -1.31 -2.38 -7.92
C PRO A 97 -2.51 -2.46 -8.86
N LEU A 98 -3.61 -1.76 -8.55
CA LEU A 98 -4.80 -1.75 -9.40
C LEU A 98 -4.59 -0.99 -10.72
N ALA A 99 -3.57 -0.12 -10.80
CA ALA A 99 -3.16 0.51 -12.06
C ALA A 99 -2.51 -0.51 -13.02
N HIS A 100 -1.90 -1.57 -12.46
CA HIS A 100 -1.25 -2.67 -13.17
C HIS A 100 -2.12 -3.94 -13.16
N PHE A 101 -3.39 -3.78 -13.43
CA PHE A 101 -4.42 -4.79 -13.18
C PHE A 101 -4.12 -6.17 -13.75
N ASP A 102 -3.73 -6.27 -15.01
CA ASP A 102 -3.51 -7.58 -15.65
C ASP A 102 -2.33 -8.32 -15.03
N PHE A 103 -1.23 -7.62 -14.77
CA PHE A 103 -0.06 -8.19 -14.10
C PHE A 103 -0.37 -8.60 -12.65
N THR A 104 -1.03 -7.72 -11.89
CA THR A 104 -1.45 -7.99 -10.50
C THR A 104 -2.36 -9.21 -10.43
N ARG A 105 -3.35 -9.31 -11.31
CA ARG A 105 -4.28 -10.44 -11.39
C ARG A 105 -3.54 -11.74 -11.70
N GLU A 106 -2.64 -11.72 -12.67
CA GLU A 106 -1.87 -12.91 -13.07
C GLU A 106 -0.93 -13.36 -11.94
N LEU A 107 -0.25 -12.42 -11.27
CA LEU A 107 0.65 -12.69 -10.14
C LEU A 107 -0.09 -13.28 -8.95
N LEU A 108 -1.22 -12.69 -8.53
CA LEU A 108 -2.05 -13.20 -7.44
C LEU A 108 -2.63 -14.58 -7.79
N SER A 109 -3.08 -14.77 -9.02
CA SER A 109 -3.57 -16.07 -9.49
C SER A 109 -2.49 -17.15 -9.43
N ALA A 110 -1.26 -16.84 -9.83
CA ALA A 110 -0.13 -17.77 -9.75
C ALA A 110 0.21 -18.13 -8.30
N ALA A 111 0.21 -17.15 -7.39
CA ALA A 111 0.44 -17.38 -5.96
C ALA A 111 -0.65 -18.26 -5.34
N LYS A 112 -1.93 -17.97 -5.63
CA LYS A 112 -3.07 -18.79 -5.17
C LYS A 112 -3.00 -20.22 -5.67
N ALA A 113 -2.61 -20.45 -6.92
CA ALA A 113 -2.46 -21.78 -7.49
C ALA A 113 -1.38 -22.63 -6.77
N GLU A 114 -0.43 -21.98 -6.09
CA GLU A 114 0.62 -22.62 -5.29
C GLU A 114 0.29 -22.67 -3.78
N GLY A 115 -0.95 -22.31 -3.40
CA GLY A 115 -1.39 -22.30 -2.00
C GLY A 115 -0.72 -21.22 -1.15
N ILE A 116 -0.21 -20.15 -1.78
CA ILE A 116 0.39 -19.02 -1.08
C ILE A 116 -0.71 -18.02 -0.71
N HIS A 117 -0.77 -17.63 0.57
CA HIS A 117 -1.67 -16.58 1.05
C HIS A 117 -1.35 -15.25 0.35
N THR A 118 -2.37 -14.56 -0.14
CA THR A 118 -2.23 -13.35 -0.95
C THR A 118 -2.80 -12.12 -0.23
N ALA A 119 -2.07 -11.04 -0.28
CA ALA A 119 -2.55 -9.72 0.14
C ALA A 119 -2.29 -8.69 -0.97
N ILE A 120 -3.10 -7.65 -0.99
CA ILE A 120 -2.90 -6.47 -1.83
C ILE A 120 -2.94 -5.22 -0.96
N GLU A 121 -1.96 -4.35 -1.11
CA GLU A 121 -1.96 -3.03 -0.51
C GLU A 121 -2.35 -2.01 -1.58
N THR A 122 -3.46 -1.31 -1.37
CA THR A 122 -4.05 -0.43 -2.38
C THR A 122 -4.76 0.76 -1.77
N SER A 123 -4.76 1.86 -2.50
CA SER A 123 -5.65 2.98 -2.23
C SER A 123 -7.12 2.67 -2.59
N GLY A 124 -7.37 1.67 -3.42
CA GLY A 124 -8.69 1.38 -3.96
C GLY A 124 -9.16 2.33 -5.07
N TYR A 125 -8.31 3.23 -5.55
CA TYR A 125 -8.65 4.15 -6.65
C TYR A 125 -8.52 3.45 -8.01
N ALA A 126 -9.55 2.73 -8.38
CA ALA A 126 -9.63 2.00 -9.64
C ALA A 126 -11.09 1.80 -10.08
N PRO A 127 -11.34 1.45 -11.36
CA PRO A 127 -12.64 0.95 -11.79
C PRO A 127 -13.06 -0.27 -10.97
N ARG A 128 -14.32 -0.32 -10.57
CA ARG A 128 -14.89 -1.38 -9.71
C ARG A 128 -14.69 -2.77 -10.28
N GLU A 129 -14.78 -2.91 -11.60
CA GLU A 129 -14.64 -4.18 -12.32
C GLU A 129 -13.28 -4.82 -12.08
N ARG A 130 -12.22 -4.02 -11.92
CA ARG A 130 -10.87 -4.52 -11.57
C ARG A 130 -10.83 -5.09 -10.16
N ILE A 131 -11.46 -4.40 -9.22
CA ILE A 131 -11.54 -4.84 -7.81
C ILE A 131 -12.38 -6.12 -7.70
N GLU A 132 -13.54 -6.16 -8.37
CA GLU A 132 -14.40 -7.34 -8.39
C GLU A 132 -13.68 -8.57 -8.93
N ALA A 133 -12.91 -8.42 -10.01
CA ALA A 133 -12.14 -9.52 -10.59
C ALA A 133 -11.00 -10.03 -9.68
N LEU A 134 -10.53 -9.22 -8.72
CA LEU A 134 -9.50 -9.62 -7.76
C LEU A 134 -10.06 -10.24 -6.48
N LEU A 135 -11.35 -10.09 -6.17
CA LEU A 135 -11.95 -10.65 -4.95
C LEU A 135 -11.62 -12.12 -4.69
N PRO A 136 -11.71 -13.05 -5.66
CA PRO A 136 -11.39 -14.46 -5.43
C PRO A 136 -9.88 -14.75 -5.29
N LEU A 137 -9.05 -13.77 -5.59
CA LEU A 137 -7.59 -13.90 -5.63
C LEU A 137 -6.89 -13.25 -4.43
N VAL A 138 -7.61 -12.49 -3.60
CA VAL A 138 -7.06 -11.73 -2.47
C VAL A 138 -7.64 -12.27 -1.17
N ASP A 139 -6.77 -12.76 -0.28
CA ASP A 139 -7.16 -13.22 1.05
C ASP A 139 -7.24 -12.07 2.05
N LEU A 140 -6.43 -11.02 1.86
CA LEU A 140 -6.39 -9.85 2.73
C LEU A 140 -6.20 -8.56 1.93
N TRP A 141 -7.08 -7.60 2.15
CA TRP A 141 -6.98 -6.26 1.60
C TRP A 141 -6.35 -5.32 2.63
N LEU A 142 -5.17 -4.79 2.34
CA LEU A 142 -4.55 -3.70 3.07
C LEU A 142 -5.02 -2.41 2.40
N TRP A 143 -6.03 -1.77 2.99
CA TRP A 143 -6.75 -0.66 2.37
C TRP A 143 -6.32 0.68 2.96
N ASP A 144 -5.78 1.54 2.13
CA ASP A 144 -5.31 2.84 2.56
C ASP A 144 -6.44 3.84 2.84
N VAL A 145 -6.46 4.40 4.05
CA VAL A 145 -7.31 5.52 4.45
C VAL A 145 -6.41 6.74 4.66
N LYS A 146 -6.26 7.55 3.62
CA LYS A 146 -5.23 8.61 3.59
C LYS A 146 -5.70 9.94 4.18
N ALA A 147 -6.97 10.26 4.03
CA ALA A 147 -7.57 11.50 4.55
C ALA A 147 -9.11 11.42 4.51
N PRO A 148 -9.82 12.23 5.30
CA PRO A 148 -11.27 12.38 5.16
C PRO A 148 -11.63 13.05 3.81
N PRO A 149 -12.84 12.78 3.27
CA PRO A 149 -13.26 13.22 1.94
C PRO A 149 -13.05 14.71 1.68
N ALA A 150 -13.35 15.57 2.67
CA ALA A 150 -13.27 17.03 2.53
C ALA A 150 -11.88 17.57 2.15
N ILE A 151 -10.81 16.83 2.47
CA ILE A 151 -9.43 17.25 2.19
C ILE A 151 -8.66 16.25 1.34
N HIS A 152 -9.28 15.11 0.98
CA HIS A 152 -8.59 14.01 0.31
C HIS A 152 -7.98 14.45 -1.02
N GLU A 153 -8.77 15.07 -1.89
CA GLU A 153 -8.30 15.47 -3.22
C GLU A 153 -7.12 16.43 -3.15
N LYS A 154 -7.16 17.38 -2.19
CA LYS A 154 -6.05 18.34 -1.98
C LYS A 154 -4.77 17.65 -1.54
N LEU A 155 -4.86 16.60 -0.73
CA LEU A 155 -3.70 15.94 -0.12
C LEU A 155 -3.16 14.76 -0.93
N VAL A 156 -4.04 14.11 -1.70
CA VAL A 156 -3.77 12.83 -2.36
C VAL A 156 -3.83 12.92 -3.89
N GLY A 157 -4.49 13.96 -4.42
CA GLY A 157 -4.58 14.23 -5.85
C GLY A 157 -5.74 13.49 -6.55
N CYS A 158 -6.67 12.89 -5.80
CA CYS A 158 -7.88 12.28 -6.34
C CYS A 158 -9.05 12.38 -5.34
N PRO A 159 -10.31 12.32 -5.79
CA PRO A 159 -11.47 12.30 -4.91
C PRO A 159 -11.51 11.03 -4.05
N ALA A 160 -12.12 11.13 -2.85
CA ALA A 160 -12.25 9.99 -1.94
C ALA A 160 -13.40 9.05 -2.30
N GLU A 161 -14.45 9.56 -2.95
CA GLU A 161 -15.70 8.85 -3.17
C GLU A 161 -15.51 7.51 -3.88
N PRO A 162 -14.77 7.39 -5.01
CA PRO A 162 -14.55 6.10 -5.66
C PRO A 162 -13.84 5.09 -4.75
N ILE A 163 -12.94 5.57 -3.88
CA ILE A 163 -12.20 4.74 -2.92
C ILE A 163 -13.14 4.18 -1.86
N LEU A 164 -13.99 5.03 -1.29
CA LEU A 164 -14.95 4.63 -0.26
C LEU A 164 -16.05 3.72 -0.81
N ASP A 165 -16.53 3.99 -2.02
CA ASP A 165 -17.50 3.14 -2.72
C ASP A 165 -16.92 1.73 -2.99
N ASN A 166 -15.64 1.66 -3.34
CA ASN A 166 -14.95 0.40 -3.56
C ASN A 166 -14.68 -0.34 -2.24
N LEU A 167 -14.37 0.37 -1.16
CA LEU A 167 -14.24 -0.20 0.18
C LEU A 167 -15.58 -0.83 0.63
N ALA A 168 -16.67 -0.09 0.51
CA ALA A 168 -18.01 -0.59 0.83
C ALA A 168 -18.38 -1.81 -0.04
N PHE A 169 -17.99 -1.82 -1.30
CA PHE A 169 -18.22 -2.94 -2.21
C PHE A 169 -17.49 -4.20 -1.76
N ILE A 170 -16.18 -4.17 -1.49
CA ILE A 170 -15.44 -5.36 -1.05
C ILE A 170 -15.92 -5.86 0.31
N ALA A 171 -16.27 -4.94 1.21
CA ALA A 171 -16.87 -5.26 2.51
C ALA A 171 -18.19 -6.02 2.35
N SER A 172 -19.06 -5.60 1.43
CA SER A 172 -20.33 -6.27 1.13
C SER A 172 -20.16 -7.68 0.55
N ARG A 173 -18.96 -7.99 0.04
CA ARG A 173 -18.58 -9.30 -0.50
C ARG A 173 -17.86 -10.18 0.52
N GLY A 174 -17.76 -9.73 1.77
CA GLY A 174 -17.15 -10.49 2.86
C GLY A 174 -15.62 -10.51 2.83
N ALA A 175 -14.98 -9.52 2.20
CA ALA A 175 -13.52 -9.41 2.18
C ALA A 175 -12.96 -9.19 3.60
N SER A 176 -11.78 -9.77 3.87
CA SER A 176 -10.99 -9.45 5.07
C SER A 176 -10.17 -8.19 4.80
N ILE A 177 -10.29 -7.18 5.66
CA ILE A 177 -9.75 -5.84 5.43
C ILE A 177 -8.93 -5.38 6.63
N VAL A 178 -7.74 -4.86 6.38
CA VAL A 178 -6.98 -4.04 7.33
C VAL A 178 -6.98 -2.60 6.80
N LEU A 179 -7.43 -1.65 7.59
CA LEU A 179 -7.29 -0.24 7.24
C LEU A 179 -5.87 0.23 7.55
N ARG A 180 -5.17 0.76 6.56
CA ARG A 180 -3.84 1.36 6.70
C ARG A 180 -3.98 2.87 6.69
N CYS A 181 -3.58 3.49 7.80
CA CYS A 181 -3.84 4.90 8.05
C CYS A 181 -2.52 5.67 8.22
N PRO A 182 -1.94 6.20 7.13
CA PRO A 182 -0.77 7.07 7.23
C PRO A 182 -1.19 8.39 7.89
N LEU A 183 -0.64 8.68 9.07
CA LEU A 183 -0.93 9.89 9.83
C LEU A 183 0.27 10.83 9.89
N VAL A 184 0.03 12.07 9.46
CA VAL A 184 1.02 13.14 9.37
C VAL A 184 0.62 14.24 10.34
N PRO A 185 1.45 14.56 11.36
CA PRO A 185 1.13 15.58 12.35
C PRO A 185 0.76 16.94 11.74
N GLY A 186 -0.40 17.46 12.12
CA GLY A 186 -0.92 18.76 11.66
C GLY A 186 -1.44 18.78 10.21
N VAL A 187 -1.53 17.63 9.54
CA VAL A 187 -1.96 17.56 8.12
C VAL A 187 -3.26 16.78 7.96
N ASN A 188 -3.29 15.52 8.36
CA ASN A 188 -4.45 14.63 8.25
C ASN A 188 -4.80 13.94 9.58
N ASP A 189 -4.36 14.49 10.69
CA ASP A 189 -4.53 13.93 12.04
C ASP A 189 -5.46 14.76 12.94
N SER A 190 -6.35 15.59 12.35
CA SER A 190 -7.38 16.32 13.12
C SER A 190 -8.35 15.34 13.81
N ASP A 191 -9.06 15.82 14.83
CA ASP A 191 -10.05 15.01 15.53
C ASP A 191 -11.14 14.48 14.59
N GLU A 192 -11.51 15.27 13.56
CA GLU A 192 -12.44 14.85 12.51
C GLU A 192 -11.85 13.72 11.66
N ALA A 193 -10.57 13.81 11.31
CA ALA A 193 -9.89 12.76 10.54
C ALA A 193 -9.79 11.46 11.34
N LEU A 194 -9.44 11.53 12.62
CA LEU A 194 -9.40 10.36 13.50
C LEU A 194 -10.80 9.75 13.72
N ALA A 195 -11.82 10.60 13.88
CA ALA A 195 -13.21 10.15 13.96
C ALA A 195 -13.68 9.49 12.65
N HIS A 196 -13.22 9.96 11.50
CA HIS A 196 -13.51 9.31 10.20
C HIS A 196 -12.91 7.90 10.12
N ILE A 197 -11.65 7.71 10.49
CA ILE A 197 -11.00 6.39 10.54
C ILE A 197 -11.76 5.47 11.50
N ARG A 198 -12.10 5.95 12.69
CA ARG A 198 -12.87 5.18 13.66
C ARG A 198 -14.22 4.73 13.09
N ARG A 199 -15.00 5.64 12.50
CA ARG A 199 -16.28 5.29 11.86
C ARG A 199 -16.10 4.21 10.78
N LEU A 200 -15.11 4.37 9.91
CA LEU A 200 -14.83 3.35 8.90
C LEU A 200 -14.53 1.98 9.53
N SER A 201 -13.76 1.95 10.62
CA SER A 201 -13.43 0.69 11.30
C SER A 201 -14.63 0.04 11.98
N GLU A 202 -15.57 0.83 12.49
CA GLU A 202 -16.77 0.34 13.19
C GLU A 202 -17.91 -0.04 12.22
N GLU A 203 -18.06 0.70 11.12
CA GLU A 203 -19.20 0.59 10.22
C GLU A 203 -18.92 -0.27 8.97
N THR A 204 -17.65 -0.59 8.68
CA THR A 204 -17.29 -1.40 7.51
C THR A 204 -17.15 -2.88 7.90
N PRO A 205 -18.06 -3.75 7.45
CA PRO A 205 -17.94 -5.19 7.69
C PRO A 205 -16.61 -5.74 7.14
N GLY A 206 -16.05 -6.71 7.86
CA GLY A 206 -14.80 -7.36 7.41
C GLY A 206 -13.53 -6.59 7.76
N VAL A 207 -13.59 -5.40 8.35
CA VAL A 207 -12.41 -4.75 8.91
C VAL A 207 -11.99 -5.50 10.18
N VAL A 208 -10.81 -6.11 10.10
CA VAL A 208 -10.25 -6.94 11.18
C VAL A 208 -9.21 -6.19 12.02
N ARG A 209 -8.65 -5.10 11.49
CA ARG A 209 -7.63 -4.29 12.16
C ARG A 209 -7.50 -2.92 11.52
N VAL A 210 -7.02 -1.95 12.31
CA VAL A 210 -6.56 -0.63 11.85
C VAL A 210 -5.09 -0.50 12.20
N ASP A 211 -4.26 -0.29 11.18
CA ASP A 211 -2.83 -0.03 11.31
C ASP A 211 -2.58 1.48 11.16
N ILE A 212 -2.07 2.10 12.22
CA ILE A 212 -1.65 3.50 12.19
C ILE A 212 -0.19 3.54 11.73
N GLU A 213 0.06 4.27 10.66
CA GLU A 213 1.39 4.45 10.08
C GLU A 213 1.87 5.89 10.28
N PRO A 214 2.67 6.13 11.33
CA PRO A 214 3.19 7.46 11.60
C PRO A 214 4.10 7.94 10.46
N TYR A 215 3.94 9.19 10.06
CA TYR A 215 4.78 9.80 9.03
C TYR A 215 6.26 9.60 9.32
N HIS A 216 7.00 9.23 8.27
CA HIS A 216 8.44 9.09 8.27
C HIS A 216 9.04 9.82 7.06
N PRO A 217 10.13 10.60 7.21
CA PRO A 217 10.68 11.47 6.16
C PRO A 217 11.52 10.72 5.10
N MET A 218 11.47 9.40 5.03
CA MET A 218 12.21 8.65 3.99
C MET A 218 11.87 9.10 2.57
N GLY A 219 10.62 9.51 2.33
CA GLY A 219 10.20 10.09 1.05
C GLY A 219 10.94 11.38 0.69
N GLU A 220 11.39 12.16 1.68
CA GLU A 220 12.16 13.41 1.44
C GLU A 220 13.50 13.11 0.79
N ASP A 221 14.27 12.17 1.35
CA ASP A 221 15.57 11.77 0.77
C ASP A 221 15.39 11.19 -0.63
N LYS A 222 14.40 10.33 -0.83
CA LYS A 222 14.11 9.75 -2.13
C LYS A 222 13.73 10.81 -3.17
N ASN A 223 12.89 11.81 -2.82
CA ASN A 223 12.57 12.93 -3.70
C ASN A 223 13.81 13.74 -4.09
N ARG A 224 14.69 14.03 -3.13
CA ARG A 224 15.98 14.70 -3.40
C ARG A 224 16.85 13.89 -4.36
N ARG A 225 16.94 12.58 -4.17
CA ARG A 225 17.71 11.66 -5.03
C ARG A 225 17.11 11.53 -6.44
N LEU A 226 15.80 11.72 -6.59
CA LEU A 226 15.10 11.81 -7.87
C LEU A 226 15.27 13.17 -8.56
N GLY A 227 15.96 14.13 -7.92
CA GLY A 227 16.17 15.48 -8.47
C GLY A 227 14.93 16.37 -8.41
N ARG A 228 13.94 16.04 -7.61
CA ARG A 228 12.73 16.86 -7.44
C ARG A 228 13.05 18.05 -6.54
N ALA A 229 12.62 19.27 -6.94
CA ALA A 229 12.97 20.49 -6.22
C ALA A 229 12.05 20.73 -5.01
N ASP A 230 10.75 20.55 -5.20
CA ASP A 230 9.73 20.81 -4.20
C ASP A 230 9.11 19.51 -3.70
N TRP A 231 9.35 19.18 -2.45
CA TRP A 231 8.73 18.05 -1.78
C TRP A 231 8.16 18.45 -0.43
N PHE A 232 7.13 17.73 -0.04
CA PHE A 232 6.47 17.91 1.23
C PHE A 232 7.39 17.55 2.41
N ARG A 233 7.30 18.32 3.49
CA ARG A 233 7.99 18.07 4.76
C ARG A 233 7.02 18.22 5.91
N ALA A 234 7.14 17.35 6.88
CA ALA A 234 6.40 17.43 8.13
C ALA A 234 7.28 17.00 9.31
N PRO A 235 6.95 17.40 10.54
CA PRO A 235 7.64 16.90 11.73
C PRO A 235 7.37 15.40 11.91
N PHE A 236 8.28 14.71 12.61
CA PHE A 236 8.03 13.36 13.08
C PHE A 236 6.85 13.34 14.07
N ALA A 237 6.08 12.27 14.01
CA ALA A 237 5.07 12.01 15.03
C ALA A 237 5.75 11.76 16.38
N THR A 238 5.35 12.53 17.39
CA THR A 238 5.78 12.32 18.78
C THR A 238 5.07 11.12 19.40
N GLU A 239 5.56 10.60 20.51
CA GLU A 239 4.86 9.55 21.27
C GLU A 239 3.48 10.05 21.79
N ALA A 240 3.36 11.34 22.07
CA ALA A 240 2.07 11.96 22.43
C ALA A 240 1.07 11.93 21.25
N ASP A 241 1.52 12.24 20.02
CA ASP A 241 0.68 12.14 18.82
C ASP A 241 0.21 10.70 18.61
N LYS A 242 1.11 9.74 18.66
CA LYS A 242 0.80 8.32 18.49
C LYS A 242 -0.18 7.81 19.55
N ALA A 243 0.00 8.25 20.81
CA ALA A 243 -0.91 7.91 21.91
C ALA A 243 -2.32 8.51 21.69
N ARG A 244 -2.39 9.79 21.27
CA ARG A 244 -3.64 10.46 20.92
C ARG A 244 -4.37 9.72 19.79
N TRP A 245 -3.67 9.39 18.70
CA TRP A 245 -4.24 8.68 17.56
C TRP A 245 -4.80 7.32 17.95
N ARG A 246 -4.02 6.52 18.71
CA ARG A 246 -4.49 5.21 19.20
C ARG A 246 -5.72 5.35 20.07
N ALA A 247 -5.72 6.30 21.02
CA ALA A 247 -6.87 6.52 21.89
C ALA A 247 -8.12 6.93 21.10
N ALA A 248 -8.00 7.83 20.11
CA ALA A 248 -9.12 8.31 19.33
C ALA A 248 -9.72 7.23 18.39
N ILE A 249 -8.88 6.36 17.84
CA ILE A 249 -9.30 5.33 16.88
C ILE A 249 -9.81 4.06 17.59
N HIS A 250 -9.19 3.64 18.70
CA HIS A 250 -9.49 2.36 19.38
C HIS A 250 -10.40 2.49 20.62
N GLN A 251 -10.99 3.65 20.90
CA GLN A 251 -11.86 3.85 22.08
C GLN A 251 -13.10 2.94 22.15
N ALA A 252 -13.46 2.22 21.08
CA ALA A 252 -14.68 1.41 21.03
C ALA A 252 -14.56 -0.03 21.57
N ASN A 253 -13.36 -0.56 21.79
CA ASN A 253 -13.18 -1.96 22.21
C ASN A 253 -13.23 -2.18 23.75
N GLN A 254 -13.74 -1.22 24.52
CA GLN A 254 -13.92 -1.35 25.98
C GLN A 254 -15.40 -1.33 26.44
N ARG A 255 -16.32 -1.74 25.57
CA ARG A 255 -17.73 -1.93 25.97
C ARG A 255 -18.17 -3.36 25.76
#